data_2d8ff64f65b684bcbb068ae593c23781
#
_entry.id   2d8ff64f65b684bcbb068ae593c23781
#
_cell.length_a   1.000
_cell.length_b   1.000
_cell.length_c   1.000
_cell.angle_alpha   90.00
_cell.angle_beta   90.00
_cell.angle_gamma   90.00
#
_symmetry.space_group_name_H-M   'P 1'
#
loop_
_entity.id
_entity.type
_entity.pdbx_description
1 polymer ?
#
loop_
_entity_poly.entity_id
_entity_poly.type
_entity_poly.pdbx_seq_one_letter_code
_entity_poly.pdbx_strand_id
1 'polypeptide(L)'
;MTSGKFDVCMPFIFREEGGFTKDRHDAGNWTGGKVGKGVLKGTNFGIAAKAHPELDVASLTQAEAAKLYRVEYWNACNCDLLASGVDLVVMDVAVNSGVRRGRSYRDATAPIRDAQKRVDGMSDKRRAFYKGLKTFSRYGKVWLGRVARIQAAATKMVLAGADKPAAAIKAELQARAAQAHAGAAKAKRQAAVAGAGSGAAATASVSTMPAPDQAAHPTVFLMLLAVVVGGIVVALLIHRARAHRELASAYAEVAAETN
;
A
#
# COMPACT_ATOMS: atom_id res chain seq x y z
N MET A 1 18.69 -13.19 -24.34
CA MET A 1 17.62 -12.19 -24.54
C MET A 1 17.47 -11.45 -23.22
N THR A 2 17.70 -10.14 -23.18
CA THR A 2 17.45 -9.32 -21.99
C THR A 2 15.96 -9.40 -21.68
N SER A 3 15.62 -9.82 -20.44
CA SER A 3 14.23 -9.79 -19.96
C SER A 3 13.64 -8.39 -20.18
N GLY A 4 12.47 -8.33 -20.80
CA GLY A 4 11.77 -7.06 -20.97
C GLY A 4 11.38 -6.47 -19.61
N LYS A 5 11.17 -5.17 -19.51
CA LYS A 5 10.74 -4.50 -18.25
C LYS A 5 9.55 -5.18 -17.59
N PHE A 6 8.60 -5.64 -18.39
CA PHE A 6 7.45 -6.39 -17.90
C PHE A 6 7.86 -7.64 -17.14
N ASP A 7 8.76 -8.46 -17.71
CA ASP A 7 9.17 -9.72 -17.12
C ASP A 7 9.90 -9.51 -15.79
N VAL A 8 10.64 -8.39 -15.66
CA VAL A 8 11.30 -7.98 -14.40
C VAL A 8 10.27 -7.59 -13.33
N CYS A 9 9.12 -7.03 -13.71
CA CYS A 9 8.06 -6.63 -12.77
C CYS A 9 7.19 -7.81 -12.30
N MET A 10 6.99 -8.84 -13.13
CA MET A 10 6.03 -9.92 -12.86
C MET A 10 6.29 -10.70 -11.56
N PRO A 11 7.53 -11.06 -11.17
CA PRO A 11 7.77 -11.74 -9.90
C PRO A 11 7.25 -10.98 -8.69
N PHE A 12 7.34 -9.64 -8.69
CA PHE A 12 6.80 -8.80 -7.61
C PHE A 12 5.28 -8.81 -7.59
N ILE A 13 4.63 -8.79 -8.75
CA ILE A 13 3.17 -8.85 -8.85
C ILE A 13 2.65 -10.21 -8.37
N PHE A 14 3.21 -11.32 -8.85
CA PHE A 14 2.78 -12.65 -8.46
C PHE A 14 2.98 -12.93 -6.97
N ARG A 15 4.04 -12.39 -6.35
CA ARG A 15 4.24 -12.46 -4.90
C ARG A 15 3.08 -11.85 -4.11
N GLU A 16 2.46 -10.79 -4.64
CA GLU A 16 1.35 -10.08 -3.98
C GLU A 16 -0.04 -10.69 -4.27
N GLU A 17 -0.20 -11.46 -5.36
CA GLU A 17 -1.51 -11.98 -5.77
C GLU A 17 -1.81 -13.40 -5.25
N GLY A 18 -0.79 -14.12 -4.81
CA GLY A 18 -0.95 -15.46 -4.23
C GLY A 18 -1.24 -16.56 -5.26
N GLY A 19 -1.56 -17.75 -4.76
CA GLY A 19 -1.82 -18.96 -5.54
C GLY A 19 -3.31 -19.24 -5.76
N PHE A 20 -3.60 -20.51 -6.10
CA PHE A 20 -4.97 -20.97 -6.33
C PHE A 20 -5.82 -20.98 -5.06
N THR A 21 -7.03 -20.44 -5.17
CA THR A 21 -8.08 -20.52 -4.14
C THR A 21 -9.43 -20.83 -4.78
N LYS A 22 -10.25 -21.63 -4.09
CA LYS A 22 -11.61 -22.01 -4.52
C LYS A 22 -12.60 -21.85 -3.38
N ASP A 23 -12.48 -20.76 -2.61
CA ASP A 23 -13.41 -20.47 -1.52
C ASP A 23 -14.81 -20.22 -2.10
N ARG A 24 -15.77 -21.05 -1.70
CA ARG A 24 -17.17 -20.98 -2.14
C ARG A 24 -17.88 -19.72 -1.67
N HIS A 25 -17.37 -19.04 -0.64
CA HIS A 25 -17.93 -17.81 -0.08
C HIS A 25 -17.40 -16.54 -0.74
N ASP A 26 -16.38 -16.66 -1.61
CA ASP A 26 -15.86 -15.55 -2.41
C ASP A 26 -16.62 -15.49 -3.75
N ALA A 27 -17.32 -14.37 -3.98
CA ALA A 27 -18.05 -14.11 -5.21
C ALA A 27 -17.16 -14.06 -6.47
N GLY A 28 -15.87 -13.73 -6.31
CA GLY A 28 -14.87 -13.72 -7.39
C GLY A 28 -14.60 -15.10 -7.98
N ASN A 29 -14.76 -16.15 -7.18
CA ASN A 29 -14.52 -17.54 -7.57
C ASN A 29 -15.65 -18.17 -8.41
N TRP A 30 -16.79 -17.47 -8.53
CA TRP A 30 -17.94 -17.91 -9.31
C TRP A 30 -18.02 -17.19 -10.64
N THR A 31 -18.20 -17.92 -11.73
CA THR A 31 -18.27 -17.32 -13.10
C THR A 31 -19.39 -16.28 -13.24
N GLY A 32 -20.45 -16.38 -12.48
CA GLY A 32 -21.55 -15.40 -12.46
C GLY A 32 -21.33 -14.21 -11.52
N GLY A 33 -20.16 -14.11 -10.85
CA GLY A 33 -19.78 -12.97 -10.00
C GLY A 33 -20.57 -12.79 -8.72
N LYS A 34 -21.33 -13.81 -8.31
CA LYS A 34 -22.07 -13.90 -7.04
C LYS A 34 -21.96 -15.31 -6.50
N VAL A 35 -21.93 -15.45 -5.18
CA VAL A 35 -21.93 -16.75 -4.52
C VAL A 35 -23.11 -17.59 -4.99
N GLY A 36 -22.85 -18.82 -5.43
CA GLY A 36 -23.87 -19.76 -5.94
C GLY A 36 -24.35 -19.49 -7.38
N LYS A 37 -23.83 -18.46 -8.07
CA LYS A 37 -24.24 -18.16 -9.45
C LYS A 37 -23.17 -18.58 -10.46
N GLY A 38 -23.56 -19.46 -11.39
CA GLY A 38 -22.65 -20.02 -12.40
C GLY A 38 -21.82 -21.18 -11.82
N VAL A 39 -20.62 -21.36 -12.33
CA VAL A 39 -19.70 -22.45 -11.94
C VAL A 39 -18.65 -21.91 -10.98
N LEU A 40 -18.37 -22.64 -9.91
CA LEU A 40 -17.27 -22.35 -8.98
C LEU A 40 -15.96 -22.86 -9.61
N LYS A 41 -15.18 -21.95 -10.21
CA LYS A 41 -13.88 -22.26 -10.82
C LYS A 41 -12.68 -21.81 -9.98
N GLY A 42 -12.85 -20.76 -9.15
CA GLY A 42 -11.78 -20.25 -8.27
C GLY A 42 -11.09 -19.01 -8.80
N THR A 43 -9.98 -18.68 -8.18
CA THR A 43 -9.04 -17.61 -8.54
C THR A 43 -7.63 -18.19 -8.48
N ASN A 44 -6.77 -17.92 -9.45
CA ASN A 44 -5.39 -18.36 -9.49
C ASN A 44 -4.50 -17.20 -9.99
N PHE A 45 -3.37 -16.96 -9.32
CA PHE A 45 -2.49 -15.83 -9.64
C PHE A 45 -3.25 -14.50 -9.76
N GLY A 46 -4.29 -14.25 -8.94
CA GLY A 46 -5.14 -13.07 -9.04
C GLY A 46 -6.16 -13.05 -10.18
N ILE A 47 -6.12 -14.03 -11.09
CA ILE A 47 -7.09 -14.18 -12.19
C ILE A 47 -8.33 -14.91 -11.68
N ALA A 48 -9.43 -14.17 -11.53
CA ALA A 48 -10.68 -14.65 -10.94
C ALA A 48 -11.65 -15.15 -12.01
N ALA A 49 -12.34 -16.25 -11.74
CA ALA A 49 -13.35 -16.84 -12.62
C ALA A 49 -14.48 -15.87 -13.01
N LYS A 50 -14.78 -14.90 -12.14
CA LYS A 50 -15.75 -13.83 -12.44
C LYS A 50 -15.33 -12.96 -13.63
N ALA A 51 -14.03 -12.66 -13.73
CA ALA A 51 -13.49 -11.79 -14.78
C ALA A 51 -13.22 -12.59 -16.07
N HIS A 52 -12.92 -13.88 -15.93
CA HIS A 52 -12.54 -14.80 -17.01
C HIS A 52 -13.36 -16.10 -16.91
N PRO A 53 -14.68 -16.04 -17.13
CA PRO A 53 -15.56 -17.20 -16.97
C PRO A 53 -15.27 -18.34 -17.97
N GLU A 54 -14.62 -18.03 -19.08
CA GLU A 54 -14.20 -18.95 -20.14
C GLU A 54 -12.97 -19.78 -19.75
N LEU A 55 -12.10 -19.25 -18.87
CA LEU A 55 -10.84 -19.92 -18.54
C LEU A 55 -11.05 -21.04 -17.51
N ASP A 56 -10.19 -22.05 -17.61
CA ASP A 56 -9.93 -22.98 -16.51
C ASP A 56 -8.84 -22.38 -15.61
N VAL A 57 -9.25 -21.55 -14.65
CA VAL A 57 -8.31 -20.82 -13.77
C VAL A 57 -7.50 -21.77 -12.88
N ALA A 58 -7.98 -23.00 -12.62
CA ALA A 58 -7.28 -23.96 -11.78
C ALA A 58 -6.01 -24.50 -12.46
N SER A 59 -6.06 -24.69 -13.78
CA SER A 59 -4.92 -25.17 -14.57
C SER A 59 -4.02 -24.07 -15.10
N LEU A 60 -4.38 -22.79 -14.85
CA LEU A 60 -3.66 -21.64 -15.37
C LEU A 60 -2.20 -21.63 -14.89
N THR A 61 -1.27 -21.57 -15.84
CA THR A 61 0.16 -21.42 -15.56
C THR A 61 0.53 -19.94 -15.30
N GLN A 62 1.64 -19.72 -14.60
CA GLN A 62 2.16 -18.35 -14.42
C GLN A 62 2.42 -17.63 -15.76
N ALA A 63 2.89 -18.36 -16.78
CA ALA A 63 3.16 -17.78 -18.09
C ALA A 63 1.86 -17.32 -18.81
N GLU A 64 0.78 -18.06 -18.67
CA GLU A 64 -0.54 -17.68 -19.20
C GLU A 64 -1.13 -16.50 -18.41
N ALA A 65 -1.06 -16.54 -17.09
CA ALA A 65 -1.45 -15.41 -16.26
C ALA A 65 -0.66 -14.14 -16.61
N ALA A 66 0.66 -14.24 -16.84
CA ALA A 66 1.49 -13.12 -17.26
C ALA A 66 1.01 -12.50 -18.59
N LYS A 67 0.55 -13.30 -19.57
CA LYS A 67 0.00 -12.77 -20.81
C LYS A 67 -1.25 -11.92 -20.58
N LEU A 68 -2.15 -12.35 -19.68
CA LEU A 68 -3.33 -11.58 -19.29
C LEU A 68 -2.91 -10.28 -18.61
N TYR A 69 -1.98 -10.33 -17.64
CA TYR A 69 -1.45 -9.14 -16.96
C TYR A 69 -0.81 -8.14 -17.94
N ARG A 70 -0.12 -8.64 -18.96
CA ARG A 70 0.47 -7.78 -19.97
C ARG A 70 -0.57 -6.99 -20.75
N VAL A 71 -1.64 -7.65 -21.18
CA VAL A 71 -2.70 -7.01 -21.97
C VAL A 71 -3.56 -6.09 -21.10
N GLU A 72 -4.03 -6.60 -19.96
CA GLU A 72 -5.07 -5.94 -19.18
C GLU A 72 -4.55 -4.79 -18.32
N TYR A 73 -3.29 -4.84 -17.87
CA TYR A 73 -2.74 -3.86 -16.95
C TYR A 73 -1.53 -3.12 -17.50
N TRP A 74 -0.52 -3.86 -17.97
CA TRP A 74 0.72 -3.26 -18.44
C TRP A 74 0.53 -2.38 -19.67
N ASN A 75 0.01 -2.95 -20.76
CA ASN A 75 -0.27 -2.22 -21.99
C ASN A 75 -1.33 -1.14 -21.76
N ALA A 76 -2.39 -1.47 -21.01
CA ALA A 76 -3.43 -0.52 -20.66
C ALA A 76 -2.93 0.72 -19.92
N CYS A 77 -1.82 0.59 -19.17
CA CYS A 77 -1.19 1.71 -18.47
C CYS A 77 0.00 2.31 -19.22
N ASN A 78 0.34 1.85 -20.43
CA ASN A 78 1.52 2.26 -21.20
C ASN A 78 2.81 2.14 -20.38
N CYS A 79 2.98 1.04 -19.64
CA CYS A 79 4.10 0.88 -18.71
C CYS A 79 5.46 0.78 -19.42
N ASP A 80 5.52 0.31 -20.69
CA ASP A 80 6.75 0.27 -21.49
C ASP A 80 7.40 1.66 -21.67
N LEU A 81 6.61 2.75 -21.60
CA LEU A 81 7.07 4.12 -21.73
C LEU A 81 7.58 4.74 -20.41
N LEU A 82 7.46 4.02 -19.31
CA LEU A 82 7.84 4.52 -17.99
C LEU A 82 9.27 4.15 -17.64
N ALA A 83 9.88 4.93 -16.74
CA ALA A 83 11.18 4.58 -16.19
C ALA A 83 11.06 3.31 -15.33
N SER A 84 12.16 2.55 -15.25
CA SER A 84 12.25 1.36 -14.40
C SER A 84 11.90 1.70 -12.95
N GLY A 85 11.08 0.87 -12.31
CA GLY A 85 10.51 1.08 -10.98
C GLY A 85 9.23 1.92 -10.98
N VAL A 86 9.12 2.95 -11.82
CA VAL A 86 7.86 3.70 -12.00
C VAL A 86 6.80 2.80 -12.64
N ASP A 87 7.20 2.01 -13.63
CA ASP A 87 6.39 0.99 -14.30
C ASP A 87 5.82 -0.04 -13.32
N LEU A 88 6.66 -0.56 -12.42
CA LEU A 88 6.22 -1.51 -11.38
C LEU A 88 5.13 -0.92 -10.47
N VAL A 89 5.32 0.32 -9.99
CA VAL A 89 4.33 0.96 -9.10
C VAL A 89 3.01 1.20 -9.85
N VAL A 90 3.06 1.69 -11.10
CA VAL A 90 1.86 1.94 -11.91
C VAL A 90 1.11 0.63 -12.18
N MET A 91 1.83 -0.43 -12.55
CA MET A 91 1.26 -1.75 -12.77
C MET A 91 0.60 -2.31 -11.50
N ASP A 92 1.28 -2.27 -10.37
CA ASP A 92 0.72 -2.79 -9.11
C ASP A 92 -0.51 -1.99 -8.64
N VAL A 93 -0.53 -0.67 -8.85
CA VAL A 93 -1.74 0.13 -8.61
C VAL A 93 -2.87 -0.28 -9.54
N ALA A 94 -2.58 -0.53 -10.81
CA ALA A 94 -3.58 -0.95 -11.80
C ALA A 94 -4.16 -2.33 -11.46
N VAL A 95 -3.33 -3.28 -11.09
CA VAL A 95 -3.73 -4.64 -10.68
C VAL A 95 -4.61 -4.59 -9.43
N ASN A 96 -4.14 -3.95 -8.38
CA ASN A 96 -4.80 -3.97 -7.07
C ASN A 96 -6.00 -3.01 -6.96
N SER A 97 -6.01 -1.92 -7.73
CA SER A 97 -6.98 -0.82 -7.58
C SER A 97 -7.64 -0.38 -8.89
N GLY A 98 -7.39 -1.12 -9.98
CA GLY A 98 -7.94 -0.91 -11.31
C GLY A 98 -7.12 0.04 -12.19
N VAL A 99 -7.13 -0.21 -13.50
CA VAL A 99 -6.39 0.50 -14.55
C VAL A 99 -6.59 2.01 -14.49
N ARG A 100 -7.84 2.46 -14.26
CA ARG A 100 -8.15 3.90 -14.16
C ARG A 100 -7.31 4.56 -13.07
N ARG A 101 -7.13 3.92 -11.91
CA ARG A 101 -6.32 4.47 -10.82
C ARG A 101 -4.83 4.40 -11.14
N GLY A 102 -4.35 3.32 -11.75
CA GLY A 102 -2.98 3.21 -12.24
C GLY A 102 -2.62 4.38 -13.17
N ARG A 103 -3.46 4.63 -14.18
CA ARG A 103 -3.31 5.78 -15.09
C ARG A 103 -3.34 7.11 -14.36
N SER A 104 -4.31 7.31 -13.47
CA SER A 104 -4.43 8.56 -12.69
C SER A 104 -3.18 8.86 -11.87
N TYR A 105 -2.55 7.87 -11.24
CA TYR A 105 -1.33 8.05 -10.47
C TYR A 105 -0.12 8.31 -11.37
N ARG A 106 -0.01 7.59 -12.49
CA ARG A 106 0.98 7.82 -13.53
C ARG A 106 0.95 9.29 -14.00
N ASP A 107 -0.23 9.76 -14.38
CA ASP A 107 -0.44 11.09 -14.97
C ASP A 107 -0.21 12.20 -13.94
N ALA A 108 -0.69 12.01 -12.71
CA ALA A 108 -0.47 12.97 -11.61
C ALA A 108 1.00 13.12 -11.22
N THR A 109 1.86 12.15 -11.53
CA THR A 109 3.29 12.23 -11.27
C THR A 109 4.14 12.46 -12.54
N ALA A 110 3.52 12.55 -13.71
CA ALA A 110 4.22 12.74 -14.98
C ALA A 110 5.11 14.01 -15.02
N PRO A 111 4.74 15.15 -14.40
CA PRO A 111 5.62 16.32 -14.37
C PRO A 111 6.91 16.14 -13.56
N ILE A 112 6.99 15.11 -12.71
CA ILE A 112 8.17 14.83 -11.88
C ILE A 112 9.18 14.07 -12.74
N ARG A 113 10.34 14.68 -13.05
CA ARG A 113 11.38 14.06 -13.88
C ARG A 113 12.13 12.95 -13.15
N ASP A 114 12.34 13.10 -11.84
CA ASP A 114 13.05 12.15 -10.99
C ASP A 114 12.19 10.89 -10.76
N ALA A 115 12.68 9.74 -11.23
CA ALA A 115 11.97 8.46 -11.14
C ALA A 115 11.74 8.04 -9.66
N GLN A 116 12.71 8.28 -8.77
CA GLN A 116 12.55 7.96 -7.36
C GLN A 116 11.47 8.82 -6.69
N LYS A 117 11.44 10.12 -6.98
CA LYS A 117 10.38 11.00 -6.47
C LYS A 117 8.99 10.60 -7.00
N ARG A 118 8.92 10.07 -8.24
CA ARG A 118 7.67 9.51 -8.78
C ARG A 118 7.23 8.27 -8.00
N VAL A 119 8.13 7.33 -7.75
CA VAL A 119 7.88 6.13 -6.93
C VAL A 119 7.38 6.53 -5.55
N ASP A 120 8.06 7.45 -4.88
CA ASP A 120 7.71 7.91 -3.53
C ASP A 120 6.34 8.62 -3.54
N GLY A 121 6.12 9.54 -4.48
CA GLY A 121 4.86 10.29 -4.60
C GLY A 121 3.64 9.41 -4.89
N MET A 122 3.76 8.40 -5.76
CA MET A 122 2.68 7.44 -6.02
C MET A 122 2.41 6.56 -4.79
N SER A 123 3.46 6.13 -4.09
CA SER A 123 3.34 5.34 -2.87
C SER A 123 2.66 6.13 -1.75
N ASP A 124 2.95 7.43 -1.61
CA ASP A 124 2.28 8.31 -0.65
C ASP A 124 0.81 8.53 -1.00
N LYS A 125 0.48 8.78 -2.27
CA LYS A 125 -0.92 8.86 -2.74
C LYS A 125 -1.69 7.57 -2.42
N ARG A 126 -1.06 6.41 -2.61
CA ARG A 126 -1.66 5.12 -2.32
C ARG A 126 -1.91 4.92 -0.83
N ARG A 127 -0.93 5.25 0.01
CA ARG A 127 -1.10 5.24 1.48
C ARG A 127 -2.24 6.16 1.94
N ALA A 128 -2.32 7.37 1.38
CA ALA A 128 -3.40 8.31 1.69
C ALA A 128 -4.77 7.77 1.28
N PHE A 129 -4.87 7.19 0.07
CA PHE A 129 -6.09 6.56 -0.41
C PHE A 129 -6.59 5.45 0.53
N TYR A 130 -5.71 4.51 0.91
CA TYR A 130 -6.13 3.43 1.81
C TYR A 130 -6.57 3.93 3.18
N LYS A 131 -5.88 4.93 3.74
CA LYS A 131 -6.25 5.55 5.02
C LYS A 131 -7.66 6.16 5.01
N GLY A 132 -8.14 6.59 3.86
CA GLY A 132 -9.51 7.11 3.68
C GLY A 132 -10.60 6.03 3.58
N LEU A 133 -10.25 4.75 3.49
CA LEU A 133 -11.23 3.68 3.38
C LEU A 133 -11.83 3.30 4.74
N LYS A 134 -13.14 3.10 4.81
CA LYS A 134 -13.85 2.67 6.03
C LYS A 134 -13.28 1.35 6.61
N THR A 135 -12.76 0.48 5.75
CA THR A 135 -12.19 -0.83 6.11
C THR A 135 -10.71 -0.77 6.50
N PHE A 136 -10.12 0.43 6.59
CA PHE A 136 -8.70 0.59 6.90
C PHE A 136 -8.29 0.00 8.25
N SER A 137 -9.15 0.08 9.27
CA SER A 137 -8.90 -0.53 10.58
C SER A 137 -8.64 -2.03 10.49
N ARG A 138 -9.34 -2.73 9.58
CA ARG A 138 -9.24 -4.18 9.38
C ARG A 138 -8.08 -4.58 8.45
N TYR A 139 -7.91 -3.90 7.34
CA TYR A 139 -7.01 -4.31 6.26
C TYR A 139 -5.78 -3.41 6.09
N GLY A 140 -5.71 -2.30 6.83
CA GLY A 140 -4.67 -1.28 6.63
C GLY A 140 -3.24 -1.80 6.77
N LYS A 141 -2.99 -2.78 7.66
CA LYS A 141 -1.66 -3.40 7.81
C LYS A 141 -1.24 -4.12 6.52
N VAL A 142 -2.12 -4.94 5.95
CA VAL A 142 -1.84 -5.68 4.71
C VAL A 142 -1.59 -4.72 3.54
N TRP A 143 -2.44 -3.71 3.40
CA TRP A 143 -2.29 -2.73 2.33
C TRP A 143 -1.02 -1.89 2.45
N LEU A 144 -0.69 -1.42 3.65
CA LEU A 144 0.55 -0.66 3.88
C LEU A 144 1.79 -1.52 3.65
N GLY A 145 1.76 -2.80 4.04
CA GLY A 145 2.83 -3.76 3.75
C GLY A 145 3.05 -3.95 2.24
N ARG A 146 1.97 -4.15 1.46
CA ARG A 146 2.08 -4.24 -0.02
C ARG A 146 2.69 -2.96 -0.61
N VAL A 147 2.22 -1.78 -0.21
CA VAL A 147 2.79 -0.51 -0.70
C VAL A 147 4.28 -0.41 -0.36
N ALA A 148 4.68 -0.83 0.83
CA ALA A 148 6.07 -0.79 1.27
C ALA A 148 6.97 -1.72 0.44
N ARG A 149 6.56 -2.97 0.23
CA ARG A 149 7.30 -3.96 -0.57
C ARG A 149 7.47 -3.51 -2.03
N ILE A 150 6.38 -3.06 -2.65
CA ILE A 150 6.43 -2.54 -4.02
C ILE A 150 7.30 -1.29 -4.12
N GLN A 151 7.23 -0.37 -3.15
CA GLN A 151 8.08 0.82 -3.14
C GLN A 151 9.56 0.45 -3.00
N ALA A 152 9.93 -0.48 -2.13
CA ALA A 152 11.30 -0.91 -1.94
C ALA A 152 11.86 -1.59 -3.20
N ALA A 153 11.10 -2.51 -3.81
CA ALA A 153 11.45 -3.14 -5.07
C ALA A 153 11.60 -2.12 -6.21
N ALA A 154 10.66 -1.20 -6.35
CA ALA A 154 10.72 -0.13 -7.33
C ALA A 154 11.93 0.79 -7.14
N THR A 155 12.29 1.10 -5.89
CA THR A 155 13.51 1.86 -5.58
C THR A 155 14.76 1.11 -6.03
N LYS A 156 14.88 -0.20 -5.76
CA LYS A 156 15.98 -1.03 -6.29
C LYS A 156 16.06 -0.96 -7.81
N MET A 157 14.92 -1.06 -8.50
CA MET A 157 14.86 -0.98 -9.97
C MET A 157 15.28 0.40 -10.50
N VAL A 158 14.87 1.50 -9.86
CA VAL A 158 15.29 2.87 -10.21
C VAL A 158 16.81 3.00 -10.09
N LEU A 159 17.39 2.52 -9.00
CA LEU A 159 18.82 2.59 -8.74
C LEU A 159 19.63 1.73 -9.72
N ALA A 160 19.14 0.53 -10.04
CA ALA A 160 19.76 -0.34 -11.04
C ALA A 160 19.66 0.25 -12.46
N GLY A 161 18.53 0.88 -12.81
CA GLY A 161 18.34 1.56 -14.09
C GLY A 161 19.19 2.84 -14.26
N ALA A 162 19.82 3.32 -13.17
CA ALA A 162 20.81 4.38 -13.17
C ALA A 162 22.26 3.84 -13.14
N ASP A 163 22.45 2.58 -13.51
CA ASP A 163 23.75 1.88 -13.61
C ASP A 163 24.58 1.92 -12.31
N LYS A 164 23.92 2.02 -11.15
CA LYS A 164 24.60 1.96 -9.86
C LYS A 164 25.09 0.55 -9.55
N PRO A 165 26.30 0.38 -9.02
CA PRO A 165 26.79 -0.94 -8.61
C PRO A 165 25.96 -1.50 -7.45
N ALA A 166 25.83 -2.83 -7.37
CA ALA A 166 25.02 -3.53 -6.37
C ALA A 166 25.32 -3.08 -4.93
N ALA A 167 26.59 -2.88 -4.58
CA ALA A 167 27.00 -2.38 -3.27
C ALA A 167 26.41 -0.98 -2.95
N ALA A 168 26.38 -0.08 -3.94
CA ALA A 168 25.80 1.25 -3.76
C ALA A 168 24.28 1.19 -3.66
N ILE A 169 23.61 0.29 -4.41
CA ILE A 169 22.17 0.04 -4.31
C ILE A 169 21.84 -0.47 -2.90
N LYS A 170 22.58 -1.46 -2.42
CA LYS A 170 22.42 -2.02 -1.07
C LYS A 170 22.58 -0.97 0.02
N ALA A 171 23.62 -0.15 -0.05
CA ALA A 171 23.87 0.93 0.90
C ALA A 171 22.73 1.97 0.92
N GLU A 172 22.21 2.36 -0.25
CA GLU A 172 21.08 3.29 -0.34
C GLU A 172 19.79 2.69 0.25
N LEU A 173 19.50 1.41 -0.02
CA LEU A 173 18.35 0.72 0.55
C LEU A 173 18.45 0.62 2.08
N GLN A 174 19.63 0.33 2.61
CA GLN A 174 19.90 0.32 4.05
C GLN A 174 19.71 1.71 4.68
N ALA A 175 20.21 2.76 4.02
CA ALA A 175 20.00 4.13 4.48
C ALA A 175 18.51 4.51 4.53
N ARG A 176 17.75 4.12 3.53
CA ARG A 176 16.27 4.31 3.50
C ARG A 176 15.56 3.50 4.58
N ALA A 177 16.01 2.28 4.86
CA ALA A 177 15.48 1.49 5.98
C ALA A 177 15.74 2.20 7.32
N ALA A 178 16.94 2.69 7.56
CA ALA A 178 17.31 3.45 8.77
C ALA A 178 16.48 4.73 8.90
N GLN A 179 16.31 5.49 7.83
CA GLN A 179 15.47 6.70 7.81
C GLN A 179 14.00 6.38 8.14
N ALA A 180 13.47 5.31 7.59
CA ALA A 180 12.11 4.87 7.88
C ALA A 180 11.96 4.41 9.35
N HIS A 181 12.95 3.70 9.92
CA HIS A 181 12.98 3.37 11.35
C HIS A 181 12.98 4.62 12.24
N ALA A 182 13.82 5.61 11.91
CA ALA A 182 13.84 6.88 12.64
C ALA A 182 12.49 7.61 12.55
N GLY A 183 11.85 7.59 11.37
CA GLY A 183 10.50 8.12 11.17
C GLY A 183 9.45 7.44 12.03
N ALA A 184 9.52 6.10 12.16
CA ALA A 184 8.64 5.32 13.02
C ALA A 184 8.83 5.68 14.51
N ALA A 185 10.08 5.79 14.98
CA ALA A 185 10.40 6.17 16.34
C ALA A 185 9.92 7.59 16.66
N LYS A 186 10.14 8.55 15.75
CA LYS A 186 9.63 9.93 15.88
C LYS A 186 8.11 9.98 16.01
N ALA A 187 7.40 9.29 15.12
CA ALA A 187 5.94 9.26 15.15
C ALA A 187 5.40 8.60 16.44
N LYS A 188 6.06 7.56 16.93
CA LYS A 188 5.72 6.91 18.22
C LYS A 188 5.92 7.86 19.40
N ARG A 189 7.03 8.61 19.46
CA ARG A 189 7.28 9.61 20.51
C ARG A 189 6.23 10.72 20.47
N GLN A 190 5.90 11.24 19.29
CA GLN A 190 4.86 12.26 19.12
C GLN A 190 3.48 11.75 19.58
N ALA A 191 3.16 10.47 19.29
CA ALA A 191 1.91 9.87 19.75
C ALA A 191 1.85 9.77 21.28
N ALA A 192 2.97 9.42 21.93
CA ALA A 192 3.06 9.33 23.40
C ALA A 192 2.86 10.71 24.04
N VAL A 193 3.49 11.76 23.51
CA VAL A 193 3.33 13.14 24.00
C VAL A 193 1.89 13.63 23.81
N ALA A 194 1.30 13.40 22.64
CA ALA A 194 -0.08 13.79 22.36
C ALA A 194 -1.07 13.01 23.26
N GLY A 195 -0.80 11.73 23.53
CA GLY A 195 -1.61 10.91 24.44
C GLY A 195 -1.54 11.36 25.88
N ALA A 196 -0.35 11.74 26.37
CA ALA A 196 -0.19 12.28 27.71
C ALA A 196 -0.93 13.62 27.88
N GLY A 197 -0.86 14.51 26.86
CA GLY A 197 -1.59 15.77 26.86
C GLY A 197 -3.11 15.60 26.86
N SER A 198 -3.64 14.68 26.05
CA SER A 198 -5.08 14.38 26.03
C SER A 198 -5.55 13.64 27.29
N GLY A 199 -4.70 12.80 27.90
CA GLY A 199 -4.98 12.17 29.20
C GLY A 199 -5.05 13.18 30.33
N ALA A 200 -4.14 14.16 30.39
CA ALA A 200 -4.19 15.25 31.38
C ALA A 200 -5.43 16.13 31.20
N ALA A 201 -5.82 16.43 29.94
CA ALA A 201 -7.05 17.17 29.65
C ALA A 201 -8.30 16.37 30.10
N ALA A 202 -8.32 15.04 29.88
CA ALA A 202 -9.42 14.19 30.29
C ALA A 202 -9.57 14.12 31.82
N THR A 203 -8.45 13.97 32.57
CA THR A 203 -8.46 13.95 34.05
C THR A 203 -8.87 15.31 34.62
N ALA A 204 -8.39 16.42 34.04
CA ALA A 204 -8.82 17.75 34.42
C ALA A 204 -10.32 17.93 34.18
N SER A 205 -10.85 17.45 33.05
CA SER A 205 -12.27 17.52 32.70
C SER A 205 -13.13 16.77 33.72
N VAL A 206 -12.71 15.58 34.16
CA VAL A 206 -13.44 14.78 35.17
C VAL A 206 -13.43 15.47 36.54
N SER A 207 -12.29 16.04 36.93
CA SER A 207 -12.14 16.73 38.19
C SER A 207 -12.90 18.06 38.31
N THR A 208 -13.24 18.67 37.17
CA THR A 208 -13.92 19.97 37.07
C THR A 208 -15.31 19.86 36.46
N MET A 209 -15.90 18.65 36.36
CA MET A 209 -17.25 18.48 35.80
C MET A 209 -18.26 19.29 36.66
N PRO A 210 -18.96 20.25 36.05
CA PRO A 210 -20.04 20.96 36.69
C PRO A 210 -21.22 20.03 36.95
N ALA A 211 -22.11 20.45 37.85
CA ALA A 211 -23.35 19.74 38.13
C ALA A 211 -24.17 19.48 36.85
N PRO A 212 -25.03 18.44 36.79
CA PRO A 212 -25.71 18.02 35.55
C PRO A 212 -26.53 19.10 34.83
N ASP A 213 -26.95 20.13 35.55
CA ASP A 213 -27.67 21.27 35.01
C ASP A 213 -26.82 22.26 34.19
N GLN A 214 -25.46 22.15 34.29
CA GLN A 214 -24.50 23.01 33.59
C GLN A 214 -23.80 22.30 32.40
N ALA A 215 -24.31 21.16 31.97
CA ALA A 215 -23.70 20.36 30.92
C ALA A 215 -23.59 21.09 29.54
N ALA A 216 -24.31 22.19 29.35
CA ALA A 216 -24.27 23.02 28.14
C ALA A 216 -23.19 24.14 28.17
N HIS A 217 -22.30 24.15 29.18
CA HIS A 217 -21.29 25.21 29.29
C HIS A 217 -20.22 25.13 28.19
N PRO A 218 -19.89 26.25 27.51
CA PRO A 218 -18.91 26.24 26.41
C PRO A 218 -17.56 25.63 26.75
N THR A 219 -17.13 25.76 28.02
CA THR A 219 -15.87 25.20 28.52
C THR A 219 -15.87 23.65 28.51
N VAL A 220 -16.97 23.00 28.88
CA VAL A 220 -17.11 21.54 28.85
C VAL A 220 -17.05 21.02 27.43
N PHE A 221 -17.73 21.70 26.50
CA PHE A 221 -17.68 21.37 25.06
C PHE A 221 -16.25 21.49 24.50
N LEU A 222 -15.52 22.55 24.83
CA LEU A 222 -14.13 22.75 24.41
C LEU A 222 -13.20 21.67 24.96
N MET A 223 -13.38 21.26 26.22
CA MET A 223 -12.58 20.19 26.83
C MET A 223 -12.84 18.83 26.16
N LEU A 224 -14.11 18.48 25.91
CA LEU A 224 -14.47 17.25 25.19
C LEU A 224 -13.93 17.26 23.75
N LEU A 225 -14.00 18.40 23.06
CA LEU A 225 -13.44 18.56 21.74
C LEU A 225 -11.92 18.36 21.75
N ALA A 226 -11.20 18.90 22.73
CA ALA A 226 -9.75 18.71 22.87
C ALA A 226 -9.36 17.24 23.07
N VAL A 227 -10.13 16.47 23.87
CA VAL A 227 -9.92 15.04 24.08
C VAL A 227 -10.15 14.24 22.78
N VAL A 228 -11.22 14.55 22.05
CA VAL A 228 -11.53 13.90 20.77
C VAL A 228 -10.46 14.21 19.72
N VAL A 229 -10.08 15.48 19.57
CA VAL A 229 -9.01 15.89 18.63
C VAL A 229 -7.68 15.25 19.01
N GLY A 230 -7.32 15.23 20.29
CA GLY A 230 -6.12 14.56 20.81
C GLY A 230 -6.10 13.06 20.45
N GLY A 231 -7.21 12.36 20.65
CA GLY A 231 -7.37 10.95 20.29
C GLY A 231 -7.19 10.70 18.79
N ILE A 232 -7.75 11.56 17.94
CA ILE A 232 -7.57 11.49 16.49
C ILE A 232 -6.09 11.69 16.11
N VAL A 233 -5.42 12.67 16.69
CA VAL A 233 -3.99 12.94 16.44
C VAL A 233 -3.14 11.74 16.84
N VAL A 234 -3.37 11.15 18.02
CA VAL A 234 -2.68 9.94 18.46
C VAL A 234 -2.89 8.78 17.48
N ALA A 235 -4.12 8.54 17.04
CA ALA A 235 -4.42 7.49 16.08
C ALA A 235 -3.67 7.69 14.74
N LEU A 236 -3.65 8.92 14.23
CA LEU A 236 -2.92 9.28 13.00
C LEU A 236 -1.41 9.04 13.15
N LEU A 237 -0.83 9.40 14.29
CA LEU A 237 0.60 9.21 14.57
C LEU A 237 0.95 7.72 14.71
N ILE A 238 0.10 6.92 15.34
CA ILE A 238 0.27 5.46 15.41
C ILE A 238 0.24 4.84 14.00
N HIS A 239 -0.71 5.25 13.15
CA HIS A 239 -0.78 4.79 11.77
C HIS A 239 0.44 5.21 10.95
N ARG A 240 0.94 6.43 11.18
CA ARG A 240 2.20 6.89 10.56
C ARG A 240 3.39 6.04 11.00
N ALA A 241 3.51 5.74 12.29
CA ALA A 241 4.57 4.88 12.83
C ALA A 241 4.52 3.46 12.23
N ARG A 242 3.32 2.89 12.04
CA ARG A 242 3.14 1.59 11.38
C ARG A 242 3.60 1.63 9.92
N ALA A 243 3.17 2.63 9.15
CA ALA A 243 3.58 2.77 7.75
C ALA A 243 5.10 2.88 7.58
N HIS A 244 5.76 3.62 8.46
CA HIS A 244 7.23 3.73 8.47
C HIS A 244 7.90 2.40 8.84
N ARG A 245 7.34 1.60 9.76
CA ARG A 245 7.90 0.28 10.12
C ARG A 245 7.80 -0.71 8.96
N GLU A 246 6.63 -0.80 8.30
CA GLU A 246 6.46 -1.65 7.12
C GLU A 246 7.46 -1.25 6.01
N LEU A 247 7.66 0.06 5.80
CA LEU A 247 8.60 0.56 4.81
C LEU A 247 10.06 0.23 5.18
N ALA A 248 10.44 0.37 6.44
CA ALA A 248 11.77 0.02 6.93
C ALA A 248 12.07 -1.47 6.75
N SER A 249 11.12 -2.33 7.11
CA SER A 249 11.24 -3.78 6.93
C SER A 249 11.39 -4.15 5.45
N ALA A 250 10.58 -3.56 4.57
CA ALA A 250 10.64 -3.82 3.14
C ALA A 250 11.98 -3.39 2.51
N TYR A 251 12.50 -2.22 2.88
CA TYR A 251 13.83 -1.80 2.41
C TYR A 251 14.96 -2.69 2.91
N ALA A 252 14.89 -3.12 4.17
CA ALA A 252 15.89 -4.02 4.74
C ALA A 252 15.88 -5.40 4.04
N GLU A 253 14.70 -5.94 3.75
CA GLU A 253 14.52 -7.20 3.01
C GLU A 253 15.13 -7.10 1.60
N VAL A 254 14.76 -6.06 0.83
CA VAL A 254 15.27 -5.86 -0.53
C VAL A 254 16.78 -5.59 -0.52
N ALA A 255 17.32 -4.91 0.50
CA ALA A 255 18.76 -4.72 0.66
C ALA A 255 19.50 -6.04 0.92
N ALA A 256 18.92 -6.95 1.71
CA ALA A 256 19.48 -8.27 1.99
C ALA A 256 19.54 -9.15 0.71
N GLU A 257 18.55 -9.02 -0.17
CA GLU A 257 18.48 -9.72 -1.47
C GLU A 257 19.34 -9.05 -2.57
N THR A 258 20.06 -7.96 -2.26
CA THR A 258 20.92 -7.26 -3.22
C THR A 258 22.37 -7.69 -3.02
N ASN A 259 22.87 -8.51 -3.93
CA ASN A 259 24.26 -9.04 -3.94
C ASN A 259 25.17 -8.18 -4.83
#